data_303f13fd33a23ed42124ac4af0a99382
#
_entry.id   303f13fd33a23ed42124ac4af0a99382
#
_cell.length_a   1.000
_cell.length_b   1.000
_cell.length_c   1.000
_cell.angle_alpha   90.00
_cell.angle_beta   90.00
_cell.angle_gamma   90.00
#
_symmetry.space_group_name_H-M   'P 1'
#
loop_
_entity.id
_entity.type
_entity.pdbx_description
1 polymer ?
#
loop_
_entity_poly.entity_id
_entity_poly.type
_entity_poly.pdbx_seq_one_letter_code
_entity_poly.pdbx_strand_id
1 'polypeptide(L)'
;MATDKSAEKEYTVEEKLSTLYQLQTMMTEIDKIKTLRGELPLEVQDLEDEIAGLETRLQNYQADIQDYEAAVVSEKGKITEATALIDKYKSQLDNVRNNREFDNLSKEIEFQGLEVEFSEKKIRE
;
A
#
# COMPACT_ATOMS: atom_id res chain seq x y z
N MET A 1 -66.61 -52.56 -6.81
CA MET A 1 -65.28 -52.13 -6.25
C MET A 1 -64.55 -51.44 -7.36
N ALA A 2 -64.65 -50.19 -7.41
CA ALA A 2 -63.77 -49.39 -8.26
C ALA A 2 -62.40 -49.29 -7.60
N THR A 3 -61.48 -50.12 -7.99
CA THR A 3 -60.12 -49.90 -7.74
C THR A 3 -59.71 -48.70 -8.57
N ASP A 4 -59.41 -47.65 -7.88
CA ASP A 4 -58.97 -46.42 -8.44
C ASP A 4 -57.61 -46.65 -9.15
N LYS A 5 -57.65 -47.05 -10.39
CA LYS A 5 -56.48 -47.06 -11.30
C LYS A 5 -56.32 -45.77 -12.06
N SER A 6 -56.93 -44.71 -11.56
CA SER A 6 -56.88 -43.39 -12.21
C SER A 6 -55.60 -42.64 -11.94
N ALA A 7 -54.63 -43.21 -11.21
CA ALA A 7 -53.42 -42.49 -10.79
C ALA A 7 -52.20 -42.70 -11.70
N GLU A 8 -52.19 -43.66 -12.60
CA GLU A 8 -51.06 -43.85 -13.52
C GLU A 8 -51.42 -43.26 -14.90
N LYS A 9 -51.14 -42.00 -15.03
CA LYS A 9 -51.17 -41.33 -16.32
C LYS A 9 -50.09 -41.94 -17.20
N GLU A 10 -50.50 -42.62 -18.28
CA GLU A 10 -49.52 -43.11 -19.26
C GLU A 10 -48.95 -41.92 -20.02
N TYR A 11 -47.70 -41.61 -19.73
CA TYR A 11 -46.95 -40.60 -20.48
C TYR A 11 -46.47 -41.20 -21.81
N THR A 12 -46.55 -40.40 -22.87
CA THR A 12 -45.90 -40.75 -24.13
C THR A 12 -44.41 -40.77 -23.98
N VAL A 13 -43.68 -41.43 -24.89
CA VAL A 13 -42.23 -41.46 -24.88
C VAL A 13 -41.64 -40.05 -24.94
N GLU A 14 -42.27 -39.16 -25.73
CA GLU A 14 -41.83 -37.75 -25.83
C GLU A 14 -42.01 -37.01 -24.51
N GLU A 15 -43.13 -37.21 -23.82
CA GLU A 15 -43.37 -36.61 -22.50
C GLU A 15 -42.36 -37.10 -21.46
N LYS A 16 -42.06 -38.39 -21.48
CA LYS A 16 -41.04 -38.98 -20.58
C LYS A 16 -39.64 -38.43 -20.84
N LEU A 17 -39.25 -38.32 -22.11
CA LEU A 17 -37.95 -37.73 -22.49
C LEU A 17 -37.88 -36.25 -22.15
N SER A 18 -38.96 -35.49 -22.36
CA SER A 18 -39.02 -34.08 -22.00
C SER A 18 -38.89 -33.88 -20.48
N THR A 19 -39.56 -34.70 -19.69
CA THR A 19 -39.47 -34.67 -18.24
C THR A 19 -38.09 -35.03 -17.74
N LEU A 20 -37.47 -36.05 -18.30
CA LEU A 20 -36.11 -36.46 -17.97
C LEU A 20 -35.10 -35.36 -18.32
N TYR A 21 -35.25 -34.70 -19.44
CA TYR A 21 -34.43 -33.58 -19.84
C TYR A 21 -34.52 -32.41 -18.87
N GLN A 22 -35.75 -32.05 -18.49
CA GLN A 22 -36.00 -31.00 -17.49
C GLN A 22 -35.39 -31.35 -16.14
N LEU A 23 -35.54 -32.59 -15.69
CA LEU A 23 -34.94 -33.08 -14.44
C LEU A 23 -33.42 -32.98 -14.51
N GLN A 24 -32.82 -33.42 -15.60
CA GLN A 24 -31.35 -33.36 -15.80
C GLN A 24 -30.87 -31.90 -15.80
N THR A 25 -31.58 -31.01 -16.45
CA THR A 25 -31.25 -29.57 -16.46
C THR A 25 -31.30 -28.97 -15.05
N MET A 26 -32.36 -29.29 -14.29
CA MET A 26 -32.49 -28.84 -12.90
C MET A 26 -31.38 -29.39 -12.00
N MET A 27 -31.03 -30.66 -12.15
CA MET A 27 -29.96 -31.29 -11.39
C MET A 27 -28.59 -30.66 -11.69
N THR A 28 -28.35 -30.36 -12.97
CA THR A 28 -27.14 -29.66 -13.39
C THR A 28 -27.01 -28.27 -12.76
N GLU A 29 -28.11 -27.52 -12.73
CA GLU A 29 -28.15 -26.21 -12.08
C GLU A 29 -27.95 -26.30 -10.57
N ILE A 30 -28.54 -27.28 -9.91
CA ILE A 30 -28.32 -27.54 -8.48
C ILE A 30 -26.86 -27.86 -8.20
N ASP A 31 -26.23 -28.68 -9.04
CA ASP A 31 -24.82 -29.02 -8.90
C ASP A 31 -23.90 -27.78 -9.07
N LYS A 32 -24.22 -26.90 -10.03
CA LYS A 32 -23.54 -25.63 -10.19
C LYS A 32 -23.66 -24.74 -8.95
N ILE A 33 -24.85 -24.64 -8.37
CA ILE A 33 -25.10 -23.86 -7.15
C ILE A 33 -24.32 -24.46 -5.97
N LYS A 34 -24.28 -25.77 -5.82
CA LYS A 34 -23.52 -26.46 -4.78
C LYS A 34 -22.02 -26.20 -4.93
N THR A 35 -21.49 -26.24 -6.15
CA THR A 35 -20.10 -25.94 -6.45
C THR A 35 -19.76 -24.50 -6.08
N LEU A 36 -20.58 -23.54 -6.50
CA LEU A 36 -20.43 -22.13 -6.13
C LEU A 36 -20.48 -21.93 -4.61
N ARG A 37 -21.41 -22.59 -3.94
CA ARG A 37 -21.53 -22.54 -2.48
C ARG A 37 -20.28 -23.07 -1.77
N GLY A 38 -19.60 -24.05 -2.36
CA GLY A 38 -18.34 -24.58 -1.82
C GLY A 38 -17.16 -23.65 -2.09
N GLU A 39 -17.16 -22.94 -3.21
CA GLU A 39 -16.06 -22.03 -3.62
C GLU A 39 -16.13 -20.66 -2.93
N LEU A 40 -17.34 -20.12 -2.69
CA LEU A 40 -17.54 -18.80 -2.11
C LEU A 40 -16.81 -18.58 -0.77
N PRO A 41 -16.82 -19.50 0.19
CA PRO A 41 -16.08 -19.34 1.44
C PRO A 41 -14.57 -19.20 1.23
N LEU A 42 -14.03 -19.93 0.24
CA LEU A 42 -12.60 -19.85 -0.11
C LEU A 42 -12.26 -18.51 -0.75
N GLU A 43 -13.11 -18.00 -1.65
CA GLU A 43 -12.95 -16.67 -2.25
C GLU A 43 -13.03 -15.57 -1.19
N VAL A 44 -13.97 -15.67 -0.25
CA VAL A 44 -14.09 -14.73 0.86
C VAL A 44 -12.84 -14.76 1.73
N GLN A 45 -12.29 -15.94 2.04
CA GLN A 45 -11.06 -16.09 2.80
C GLN A 45 -9.88 -15.44 2.09
N ASP A 46 -9.74 -15.68 0.78
CA ASP A 46 -8.68 -15.08 -0.03
C ASP A 46 -8.77 -13.55 -0.05
N LEU A 47 -9.98 -13.01 -0.17
CA LEU A 47 -10.21 -11.56 -0.12
C LEU A 47 -9.91 -10.98 1.26
N GLU A 48 -10.27 -11.66 2.34
CA GLU A 48 -9.94 -11.24 3.70
C GLU A 48 -8.44 -11.22 3.93
N ASP A 49 -7.72 -12.24 3.44
CA ASP A 49 -6.26 -12.31 3.52
C ASP A 49 -5.60 -11.20 2.71
N GLU A 50 -6.13 -10.89 1.53
CA GLU A 50 -5.66 -9.78 0.69
C GLU A 50 -5.87 -8.43 1.38
N ILE A 51 -7.03 -8.20 1.97
CA ILE A 51 -7.33 -6.99 2.75
C ILE A 51 -6.37 -6.86 3.93
N ALA A 52 -6.15 -7.93 4.69
CA ALA A 52 -5.21 -7.92 5.81
C ALA A 52 -3.78 -7.59 5.36
N GLY A 53 -3.35 -8.15 4.23
CA GLY A 53 -2.05 -7.84 3.61
C GLY A 53 -1.94 -6.37 3.18
N LEU A 54 -2.99 -5.82 2.59
CA LEU A 54 -3.03 -4.41 2.18
C LEU A 54 -3.05 -3.46 3.40
N GLU A 55 -3.78 -3.80 4.44
CA GLU A 55 -3.79 -3.02 5.70
C GLU A 55 -2.41 -2.98 6.35
N THR A 56 -1.71 -4.11 6.41
CA THR A 56 -0.34 -4.18 6.92
C THR A 56 0.60 -3.31 6.08
N ARG A 57 0.50 -3.39 4.75
CA ARG A 57 1.29 -2.57 3.85
C ARG A 57 1.01 -1.08 4.03
N LEU A 58 -0.25 -0.72 4.20
CA LEU A 58 -0.65 0.67 4.47
C LEU A 58 -0.04 1.19 5.77
N GLN A 59 -0.07 0.40 6.83
CA GLN A 59 0.56 0.75 8.11
C GLN A 59 2.07 0.94 7.97
N ASN A 60 2.74 0.07 7.23
CA ASN A 60 4.17 0.18 6.96
C ASN A 60 4.50 1.46 6.18
N TYR A 61 3.72 1.79 5.16
CA TYR A 61 3.91 3.03 4.41
C TYR A 61 3.66 4.28 5.27
N GLN A 62 2.67 4.25 6.14
CA GLN A 62 2.42 5.36 7.07
C GLN A 62 3.59 5.55 8.03
N ALA A 63 4.16 4.46 8.56
CA ALA A 63 5.35 4.51 9.40
C ALA A 63 6.56 5.07 8.64
N ASP A 64 6.78 4.63 7.40
CA ASP A 64 7.85 5.13 6.53
C ASP A 64 7.70 6.63 6.25
N ILE A 65 6.48 7.09 5.98
CA ILE A 65 6.19 8.52 5.76
C ILE A 65 6.54 9.33 7.01
N GLN A 66 6.17 8.87 8.19
CA GLN A 66 6.52 9.55 9.44
C GLN A 66 8.04 9.62 9.64
N ASP A 67 8.76 8.55 9.35
CA ASP A 67 10.22 8.51 9.44
C ASP A 67 10.86 9.48 8.45
N TYR A 68 10.38 9.54 7.23
CA TYR A 68 10.87 10.49 6.22
C TYR A 68 10.57 11.94 6.60
N GLU A 69 9.37 12.22 7.11
CA GLU A 69 9.02 13.56 7.58
C GLU A 69 9.93 14.01 8.73
N ALA A 70 10.21 13.12 9.68
CA ALA A 70 11.13 13.39 10.77
C ALA A 70 12.57 13.63 10.27
N ALA A 71 13.02 12.85 9.29
CA ALA A 71 14.32 13.03 8.66
C ALA A 71 14.43 14.38 7.93
N VAL A 72 13.38 14.79 7.21
CA VAL A 72 13.32 16.10 6.55
C VAL A 72 13.42 17.25 7.56
N VAL A 73 12.68 17.17 8.66
CA VAL A 73 12.73 18.16 9.74
C VAL A 73 14.13 18.25 10.33
N SER A 74 14.78 17.11 10.59
CA SER A 74 16.15 17.05 11.09
C SER A 74 17.16 17.71 10.13
N GLU A 75 17.05 17.40 8.85
CA GLU A 75 17.95 18.00 7.85
C GLU A 75 17.72 19.51 7.68
N LYS A 76 16.47 19.97 7.74
CA LYS A 76 16.15 21.41 7.76
C LYS A 76 16.74 22.11 8.97
N GLY A 77 16.70 21.46 10.14
CA GLY A 77 17.37 21.96 11.35
C GLY A 77 18.88 22.14 11.16
N LYS A 78 19.54 21.15 10.55
CA LYS A 78 20.98 21.22 10.22
C LYS A 78 21.27 22.38 9.26
N ILE A 79 20.46 22.60 8.25
CA ILE A 79 20.59 23.71 7.30
C ILE A 79 20.49 25.04 8.05
N THR A 80 19.52 25.19 8.94
CA THR A 80 19.34 26.40 9.74
C THR A 80 20.55 26.67 10.63
N GLU A 81 21.05 25.67 11.33
CA GLU A 81 22.24 25.78 12.17
C GLU A 81 23.49 26.14 11.36
N ALA A 82 23.72 25.45 10.25
CA ALA A 82 24.85 25.71 9.37
C ALA A 82 24.80 27.12 8.76
N THR A 83 23.62 27.58 8.36
CA THR A 83 23.42 28.93 7.82
C THR A 83 23.73 29.99 8.89
N ALA A 84 23.26 29.77 10.11
CA ALA A 84 23.56 30.65 11.24
C ALA A 84 25.06 30.71 11.52
N LEU A 85 25.76 29.57 11.47
CA LEU A 85 27.23 29.52 11.62
C LEU A 85 27.95 30.24 10.50
N ILE A 86 27.49 30.11 9.26
CA ILE A 86 28.05 30.84 8.12
C ILE A 86 27.95 32.35 8.34
N ASP A 87 26.78 32.83 8.74
CA ASP A 87 26.54 34.24 9.01
C ASP A 87 27.43 34.75 10.15
N LYS A 88 27.57 33.97 11.21
CA LYS A 88 28.47 34.27 12.33
C LYS A 88 29.93 34.37 11.88
N TYR A 89 30.41 33.40 11.10
CA TYR A 89 31.77 33.39 10.61
C TYR A 89 32.04 34.50 9.60
N LYS A 90 31.09 34.87 8.77
CA LYS A 90 31.19 36.04 7.88
C LYS A 90 31.34 37.34 8.66
N SER A 91 30.58 37.50 9.75
CA SER A 91 30.69 38.66 10.64
C SER A 91 32.08 38.70 11.32
N GLN A 92 32.59 37.55 11.74
CA GLN A 92 33.95 37.46 12.31
C GLN A 92 35.03 37.75 11.27
N LEU A 93 34.82 37.34 10.03
CA LEU A 93 35.73 37.56 8.92
C LEU A 93 35.96 39.05 8.66
N ASP A 94 34.91 39.87 8.78
CA ASP A 94 35.01 41.33 8.60
C ASP A 94 35.88 42.00 9.66
N ASN A 95 36.08 41.37 10.83
CA ASN A 95 36.87 41.85 11.95
C ASN A 95 38.26 41.24 12.07
N VAL A 96 38.64 40.36 11.12
CA VAL A 96 39.90 39.63 11.19
C VAL A 96 41.06 40.50 10.73
N ARG A 97 42.14 40.48 11.50
CA ARG A 97 43.39 41.23 11.24
C ARG A 97 44.56 40.34 10.85
N ASN A 98 44.43 39.01 10.95
CA ASN A 98 45.46 38.02 10.71
C ASN A 98 45.07 37.09 9.56
N ASN A 99 46.00 36.88 8.64
CA ASN A 99 45.78 35.99 7.47
C ASN A 99 45.48 34.55 7.90
N ARG A 100 46.05 34.06 8.97
CA ARG A 100 45.81 32.70 9.47
C ARG A 100 44.39 32.52 9.97
N GLU A 101 43.86 33.50 10.69
CA GLU A 101 42.48 33.51 11.16
C GLU A 101 41.52 33.65 9.96
N PHE A 102 41.84 34.47 9.00
CA PHE A 102 41.08 34.61 7.75
C PHE A 102 40.95 33.28 7.00
N ASP A 103 42.06 32.56 6.82
CA ASP A 103 42.08 31.26 6.15
C ASP A 103 41.26 30.22 6.92
N ASN A 104 41.39 30.18 8.24
CA ASN A 104 40.62 29.28 9.07
C ASN A 104 39.11 29.54 8.99
N LEU A 105 38.67 30.79 9.08
CA LEU A 105 37.27 31.18 8.96
C LEU A 105 36.74 30.91 7.56
N SER A 106 37.54 31.18 6.53
CA SER A 106 37.15 30.88 5.14
C SER A 106 36.94 29.39 4.92
N LYS A 107 37.77 28.53 5.49
CA LYS A 107 37.62 27.09 5.44
C LYS A 107 36.38 26.60 6.20
N GLU A 108 36.10 27.19 7.36
CA GLU A 108 34.90 26.88 8.12
C GLU A 108 33.62 27.28 7.37
N ILE A 109 33.61 28.44 6.72
CA ILE A 109 32.51 28.89 5.89
C ILE A 109 32.27 27.92 4.72
N GLU A 110 33.33 27.50 4.05
CA GLU A 110 33.27 26.51 2.96
C GLU A 110 32.75 25.17 3.45
N PHE A 111 33.23 24.68 4.59
CA PHE A 111 32.77 23.44 5.21
C PHE A 111 31.26 23.50 5.53
N GLN A 112 30.77 24.56 6.16
CA GLN A 112 29.36 24.74 6.48
C GLN A 112 28.51 24.87 5.21
N GLY A 113 29.02 25.49 4.16
CA GLY A 113 28.36 25.56 2.85
C GLY A 113 28.17 24.17 2.24
N LEU A 114 29.18 23.30 2.34
CA LEU A 114 29.10 21.91 1.88
C LEU A 114 28.10 21.09 2.72
N GLU A 115 28.06 21.33 4.02
CA GLU A 115 27.06 20.69 4.90
C GLU A 115 25.62 21.07 4.52
N VAL A 116 25.39 22.34 4.19
CA VAL A 116 24.08 22.82 3.68
C VAL A 116 23.71 22.10 2.38
N GLU A 117 24.63 22.05 1.41
CA GLU A 117 24.39 21.38 0.14
C GLU A 117 24.09 19.88 0.33
N PHE A 118 24.82 19.23 1.22
CA PHE A 118 24.62 17.81 1.54
C PHE A 118 23.23 17.56 2.16
N SER A 119 22.81 18.39 3.11
CA SER A 119 21.50 18.30 3.73
C SER A 119 20.38 18.59 2.75
N GLU A 120 20.54 19.59 1.86
CA GLU A 120 19.58 19.88 0.80
C GLU A 120 19.45 18.72 -0.19
N LYS A 121 20.55 18.06 -0.51
CA LYS A 121 20.53 16.87 -1.36
C LYS A 121 19.74 15.72 -0.72
N LYS A 122 19.97 15.47 0.57
CA LYS A 122 19.23 14.45 1.32
C LYS A 122 17.73 14.72 1.36
N ILE A 123 17.32 15.97 1.48
CA ILE A 123 15.90 16.35 1.47
C ILE A 123 15.26 16.04 0.12
N ARG A 124 16.00 16.20 -0.99
CA ARG A 124 15.50 15.92 -2.34
C ARG A 124 15.43 14.44 -2.69
N GLU A 125 16.21 13.61 -2.07
CA GLU A 125 16.20 12.15 -2.25
C GLU A 125 15.00 11.50 -1.53
#